data_d3edd9b5ab5d2979a024f6771df37b2a
#
_entry.id   d3edd9b5ab5d2979a024f6771df37b2a
#
_cell.length_a   1.000
_cell.length_b   1.000
_cell.length_c   1.000
_cell.angle_alpha   90.00
_cell.angle_beta   90.00
_cell.angle_gamma   90.00
#
_symmetry.space_group_name_H-M   'P 1'
#
loop_
_entity.id
_entity.type
_entity.pdbx_description
1 polymer ?
#
loop_
_entity_poly.entity_id
_entity_poly.type
_entity_poly.pdbx_seq_one_letter_code
_entity_poly.pdbx_strand_id
1 'polypeptide(L)'
;RVETSPGRRTVVRRFLVTCLGDADAIFARLYAQLRELGWVGAHTVVVIVGDGAEWIWNRATMFVRRCEILDFWHALEHAWEFARLRQGEGSAQADRWVHEIAEDLRAGKVQDVIARLKRVRPKTPELRASLQALIRYYSENAGRMRYDEYLRLGYGIGSGAVESAHKQVVHARFRQAGMRWSEAGARRLLALRLLLLNENWTLLDRLHM
;
A
#
# COMPACT_ATOMS: atom_id res chain seq x y z
N ARG A 1 3.02 14.67 -3.59
CA ARG A 1 2.53 15.78 -2.77
C ARG A 1 1.03 15.88 -2.93
N VAL A 2 0.32 15.99 -1.82
CA VAL A 2 -1.13 16.17 -1.78
C VAL A 2 -1.43 17.50 -1.12
N GLU A 3 -2.22 18.34 -1.77
CA GLU A 3 -2.80 19.53 -1.15
C GLU A 3 -4.24 19.23 -0.73
N THR A 4 -4.62 19.65 0.46
CA THR A 4 -5.97 19.49 0.99
C THR A 4 -6.64 20.84 0.99
N SER A 5 -7.68 20.97 0.18
CA SER A 5 -8.69 22.03 0.34
C SER A 5 -9.88 21.46 1.11
N PRO A 6 -10.68 22.27 1.83
CA PRO A 6 -11.87 21.77 2.52
C PRO A 6 -12.74 20.93 1.57
N GLY A 7 -12.87 19.63 1.86
CA GLY A 7 -13.70 18.69 1.11
C GLY A 7 -13.10 18.03 -0.14
N ARG A 8 -11.85 18.34 -0.55
CA ARG A 8 -11.23 17.71 -1.72
C ARG A 8 -9.72 17.55 -1.53
N ARG A 9 -9.22 16.31 -1.74
CA ARG A 9 -7.79 16.01 -1.83
C ARG A 9 -7.36 16.02 -3.29
N THR A 10 -6.31 16.76 -3.61
CA THR A 10 -5.74 16.78 -4.95
C THR A 10 -4.30 16.33 -4.90
N VAL A 11 -3.94 15.35 -5.74
CA VAL A 11 -2.55 14.96 -5.96
C VAL A 11 -1.89 16.07 -6.79
N VAL A 12 -1.03 16.85 -6.16
CA VAL A 12 -0.33 17.98 -6.81
C VAL A 12 0.79 17.48 -7.72
N ARG A 13 1.51 16.44 -7.28
CA ARG A 13 2.59 15.86 -8.04
C ARG A 13 2.77 14.38 -7.69
N ARG A 14 2.94 13.55 -8.70
CA ARG A 14 3.24 12.13 -8.62
C ARG A 14 4.62 11.86 -9.19
N PHE A 15 5.37 10.97 -8.57
CA PHE A 15 6.62 10.45 -9.09
C PHE A 15 6.68 8.94 -8.86
N LEU A 16 7.08 8.19 -9.87
CA LEU A 16 7.13 6.74 -9.84
C LEU A 16 8.59 6.28 -9.73
N VAL A 17 8.84 5.35 -8.82
CA VAL A 17 10.12 4.69 -8.64
C VAL A 17 9.92 3.18 -8.74
N THR A 18 10.78 2.51 -9.46
CA THR A 18 10.84 1.04 -9.52
C THR A 18 12.27 0.58 -9.70
N CYS A 19 12.56 -0.65 -9.32
CA CYS A 19 13.82 -1.32 -9.64
C CYS A 19 13.61 -2.83 -9.78
N LEU A 20 14.51 -3.48 -10.50
CA LEU A 20 14.73 -4.92 -10.43
C LEU A 20 15.81 -5.13 -9.36
N GLY A 21 15.40 -5.54 -8.16
CA GLY A 21 16.27 -5.70 -7.02
C GLY A 21 15.48 -6.05 -5.76
N ASP A 22 16.16 -6.03 -4.64
CA ASP A 22 15.57 -6.29 -3.34
C ASP A 22 14.91 -5.03 -2.71
N ALA A 23 14.43 -5.20 -1.50
CA ALA A 23 13.79 -4.14 -0.74
C ALA A 23 14.76 -3.00 -0.39
N ASP A 24 16.05 -3.28 -0.21
CA ASP A 24 17.03 -2.24 0.09
C ASP A 24 17.29 -1.37 -1.13
N ALA A 25 17.41 -1.98 -2.30
CA ALA A 25 17.62 -1.26 -3.56
C ALA A 25 16.46 -0.31 -3.89
N ILE A 26 15.19 -0.75 -3.72
CA ILE A 26 14.04 0.13 -4.01
C ILE A 26 13.95 1.29 -3.01
N PHE A 27 14.17 1.05 -1.71
CA PHE A 27 14.09 2.11 -0.71
C PHE A 27 15.26 3.10 -0.81
N ALA A 28 16.48 2.63 -1.09
CA ALA A 28 17.61 3.51 -1.33
C ALA A 28 17.36 4.43 -2.54
N ARG A 29 16.85 3.86 -3.63
CA ARG A 29 16.49 4.63 -4.84
C ARG A 29 15.36 5.61 -4.59
N LEU A 30 14.32 5.20 -3.86
CA LEU A 30 13.21 6.06 -3.46
C LEU A 30 13.72 7.25 -2.64
N TYR A 31 14.55 7.00 -1.63
CA TYR A 31 15.08 8.05 -0.76
C TYR A 31 15.96 9.04 -1.53
N ALA A 32 16.87 8.54 -2.38
CA ALA A 32 17.71 9.39 -3.21
C ALA A 32 16.87 10.31 -4.11
N GLN A 33 15.85 9.75 -4.76
CA GLN A 33 14.94 10.49 -5.62
C GLN A 33 14.12 11.54 -4.88
N LEU A 34 13.61 11.20 -3.68
CA LEU A 34 12.86 12.15 -2.85
C LEU A 34 13.73 13.33 -2.39
N ARG A 35 15.00 13.07 -2.11
CA ARG A 35 15.98 14.13 -1.79
C ARG A 35 16.29 15.01 -2.97
N GLU A 36 16.54 14.43 -4.13
CA GLU A 36 16.80 15.15 -5.39
C GLU A 36 15.63 16.08 -5.76
N LEU A 37 14.40 15.60 -5.58
CA LEU A 37 13.20 16.39 -5.82
C LEU A 37 12.91 17.45 -4.73
N GLY A 38 13.70 17.49 -3.66
CA GLY A 38 13.47 18.39 -2.53
C GLY A 38 12.20 18.07 -1.72
N TRP A 39 11.68 16.82 -1.81
CA TRP A 39 10.44 16.45 -1.15
C TRP A 39 10.64 15.98 0.29
N VAL A 40 11.86 15.64 0.67
CA VAL A 40 12.23 15.20 2.02
C VAL A 40 13.26 16.15 2.61
N GLY A 41 12.94 16.69 3.78
CA GLY A 41 13.79 17.57 4.58
C GLY A 41 13.55 17.37 6.07
N ALA A 42 14.24 18.14 6.91
CA ALA A 42 14.23 17.99 8.37
C ALA A 42 12.83 18.07 9.00
N HIS A 43 11.91 18.81 8.38
CA HIS A 43 10.56 19.02 8.89
C HIS A 43 9.47 18.24 8.14
N THR A 44 9.84 17.47 7.11
CA THR A 44 8.89 16.72 6.30
C THR A 44 8.41 15.49 7.05
N VAL A 45 7.10 15.32 7.18
CA VAL A 45 6.49 14.07 7.62
C VAL A 45 6.20 13.21 6.40
N VAL A 46 6.83 12.04 6.32
CA VAL A 46 6.62 11.07 5.24
C VAL A 46 5.51 10.11 5.64
N VAL A 47 4.41 10.11 4.89
CA VAL A 47 3.33 9.14 5.08
C VAL A 47 3.62 7.91 4.21
N ILE A 48 3.70 6.73 4.85
CA ILE A 48 3.99 5.46 4.18
C ILE A 48 2.77 4.57 4.33
N VAL A 49 2.18 4.20 3.20
CA VAL A 49 1.03 3.28 3.16
C VAL A 49 1.52 1.97 2.56
N GLY A 50 1.28 0.86 3.26
CA GLY A 50 1.73 -0.47 2.84
C GLY A 50 0.79 -1.59 3.29
N ASP A 51 1.00 -2.79 2.75
CA ASP A 51 0.19 -3.99 2.92
C ASP A 51 0.43 -4.76 4.24
N GLY A 52 1.32 -4.26 5.09
CA GLY A 52 1.67 -4.91 6.35
C GLY A 52 2.94 -5.76 6.28
N ALA A 53 3.58 -5.87 5.13
CA ALA A 53 4.83 -6.60 5.01
C ALA A 53 5.94 -5.96 5.87
N GLU A 54 6.56 -6.77 6.74
CA GLU A 54 7.53 -6.32 7.73
C GLU A 54 8.72 -5.55 7.12
N TRP A 55 9.15 -5.97 5.94
CA TRP A 55 10.26 -5.32 5.24
C TRP A 55 9.99 -3.85 4.89
N ILE A 56 8.73 -3.46 4.69
CA ILE A 56 8.34 -2.06 4.44
C ILE A 56 8.62 -1.24 5.69
N TRP A 57 8.16 -1.71 6.84
CA TRP A 57 8.28 -1.00 8.11
C TRP A 57 9.72 -0.90 8.59
N ASN A 58 10.49 -1.97 8.42
CA ASN A 58 11.92 -1.99 8.77
C ASN A 58 12.70 -0.94 7.99
N ARG A 59 12.37 -0.72 6.71
CA ARG A 59 13.05 0.28 5.86
C ARG A 59 12.46 1.67 5.97
N ALA A 60 11.20 1.78 6.37
CA ALA A 60 10.56 3.06 6.66
C ALA A 60 11.32 3.87 7.73
N THR A 61 12.09 3.18 8.60
CA THR A 61 12.91 3.80 9.66
C THR A 61 13.95 4.80 9.12
N MET A 62 14.31 4.74 7.86
CA MET A 62 15.18 5.75 7.21
C MET A 62 14.57 7.16 7.21
N PHE A 63 13.24 7.28 7.33
CA PHE A 63 12.55 8.55 7.46
C PHE A 63 12.34 8.89 8.94
N VAL A 64 13.10 9.87 9.45
CA VAL A 64 13.08 10.27 10.87
C VAL A 64 11.67 10.68 11.32
N ARG A 65 10.97 11.47 10.50
CA ARG A 65 9.58 11.88 10.76
C ARG A 65 8.67 11.16 9.77
N ARG A 66 7.98 10.15 10.25
CA ARG A 66 7.10 9.34 9.42
C ARG A 66 5.78 9.01 10.10
N CYS A 67 4.80 8.70 9.30
CA CYS A 67 3.53 8.10 9.69
C CYS A 67 3.35 6.81 8.88
N GLU A 68 3.32 5.68 9.56
CA GLU A 68 3.11 4.36 8.96
C GLU A 68 1.62 4.04 9.00
N ILE A 69 1.05 3.69 7.86
CA ILE A 69 -0.38 3.38 7.69
C ILE A 69 -0.50 2.03 7.02
N LEU A 70 -1.21 1.10 7.66
CA LEU A 70 -1.62 -0.13 7.01
C LEU A 70 -2.66 0.20 5.94
N ASP A 71 -2.47 -0.35 4.73
CA ASP A 71 -3.46 -0.19 3.67
C ASP A 71 -4.84 -0.70 4.12
N PHE A 72 -5.81 0.20 4.10
CA PHE A 72 -7.17 -0.08 4.54
C PHE A 72 -7.86 -1.18 3.72
N TRP A 73 -7.65 -1.16 2.41
CA TRP A 73 -8.28 -2.13 1.52
C TRP A 73 -7.65 -3.50 1.69
N HIS A 74 -6.33 -3.56 1.86
CA HIS A 74 -5.62 -4.81 2.12
C HIS A 74 -5.99 -5.39 3.50
N ALA A 75 -6.19 -4.55 4.50
CA ALA A 75 -6.73 -4.98 5.79
C ALA A 75 -8.13 -5.60 5.65
N LEU A 76 -8.97 -5.05 4.77
CA LEU A 76 -10.29 -5.61 4.49
C LEU A 76 -10.23 -6.91 3.67
N GLU A 77 -9.24 -7.08 2.78
CA GLU A 77 -9.06 -8.34 2.05
C GLU A 77 -8.92 -9.53 2.98
N HIS A 78 -8.14 -9.41 4.06
CA HIS A 78 -8.03 -10.45 5.09
C HIS A 78 -9.35 -10.71 5.82
N ALA A 79 -10.16 -9.68 6.07
CA ALA A 79 -11.50 -9.86 6.62
C ALA A 79 -12.43 -10.57 5.63
N TRP A 80 -12.32 -10.25 4.33
CA TRP A 80 -13.06 -10.93 3.27
C TRP A 80 -12.69 -12.41 3.13
N GLU A 81 -11.41 -12.75 3.21
CA GLU A 81 -10.94 -14.13 3.17
C GLU A 81 -11.61 -14.98 4.27
N PHE A 82 -11.60 -14.47 5.51
CA PHE A 82 -12.27 -15.13 6.61
C PHE A 82 -13.80 -15.19 6.44
N ALA A 83 -14.43 -14.10 6.00
CA ALA A 83 -15.87 -14.03 5.82
C ALA A 83 -16.37 -15.01 4.75
N ARG A 84 -15.69 -15.11 3.61
CA ARG A 84 -16.00 -16.06 2.53
C ARG A 84 -15.87 -17.51 2.99
N LEU A 85 -14.79 -17.82 3.72
CA LEU A 85 -14.61 -19.15 4.25
C LEU A 85 -15.69 -19.54 5.26
N ARG A 86 -16.19 -18.59 6.05
CA ARG A 86 -17.19 -18.80 7.09
C ARG A 86 -18.62 -18.88 6.57
N GLN A 87 -18.97 -18.08 5.58
CA GLN A 87 -20.35 -17.80 5.15
C GLN A 87 -20.62 -18.17 3.68
N GLY A 88 -19.58 -18.57 2.95
CA GLY A 88 -19.64 -18.85 1.51
C GLY A 88 -19.38 -17.61 0.66
N GLU A 89 -18.92 -17.85 -0.56
CA GLU A 89 -18.66 -16.82 -1.53
C GLU A 89 -19.99 -16.19 -2.01
N GLY A 90 -20.03 -14.86 -2.18
CA GLY A 90 -21.23 -14.12 -2.58
C GLY A 90 -22.33 -14.03 -1.51
N SER A 91 -22.03 -14.39 -0.26
CA SER A 91 -23.00 -14.33 0.84
C SER A 91 -23.29 -12.91 1.29
N ALA A 92 -24.57 -12.51 1.29
CA ALA A 92 -25.01 -11.21 1.83
C ALA A 92 -24.68 -11.05 3.34
N GLN A 93 -24.45 -12.15 4.06
CA GLN A 93 -23.99 -12.09 5.45
C GLN A 93 -22.50 -11.75 5.52
N ALA A 94 -21.67 -12.27 4.59
CA ALA A 94 -20.27 -11.91 4.48
C ALA A 94 -20.13 -10.41 4.16
N ASP A 95 -20.91 -9.91 3.20
CA ASP A 95 -20.93 -8.50 2.81
C ASP A 95 -21.24 -7.59 3.99
N ARG A 96 -22.31 -7.87 4.74
CA ARG A 96 -22.69 -7.09 5.92
C ARG A 96 -21.61 -7.11 7.00
N TRP A 97 -21.07 -8.29 7.28
CA TRP A 97 -20.06 -8.45 8.32
C TRP A 97 -18.76 -7.69 7.99
N VAL A 98 -18.30 -7.73 6.74
CA VAL A 98 -17.11 -6.97 6.33
C VAL A 98 -17.41 -5.47 6.30
N HIS A 99 -18.61 -5.06 5.91
CA HIS A 99 -19.01 -3.66 5.95
C HIS A 99 -18.98 -3.09 7.37
N GLU A 100 -19.51 -3.82 8.36
CA GLU A 100 -19.43 -3.45 9.78
C GLU A 100 -17.98 -3.32 10.27
N ILE A 101 -17.10 -4.26 9.88
CA ILE A 101 -15.68 -4.17 10.19
C ILE A 101 -15.06 -2.92 9.55
N ALA A 102 -15.39 -2.63 8.30
CA ALA A 102 -14.86 -1.48 7.59
C ALA A 102 -15.24 -0.15 8.26
N GLU A 103 -16.49 -0.03 8.72
CA GLU A 103 -16.97 1.14 9.46
C GLU A 103 -16.27 1.28 10.82
N ASP A 104 -16.17 0.20 11.59
CA ASP A 104 -15.48 0.21 12.87
C ASP A 104 -13.98 0.56 12.72
N LEU A 105 -13.30 0.02 11.71
CA LEU A 105 -11.91 0.35 11.42
C LEU A 105 -11.75 1.83 11.04
N ARG A 106 -12.63 2.36 10.17
CA ARG A 106 -12.61 3.80 9.82
C ARG A 106 -12.86 4.70 11.02
N ALA A 107 -13.64 4.23 11.98
CA ALA A 107 -13.92 4.94 13.23
C ALA A 107 -12.81 4.78 14.29
N GLY A 108 -11.66 4.16 13.94
CA GLY A 108 -10.53 3.96 14.86
C GLY A 108 -10.73 2.84 15.89
N LYS A 109 -11.77 2.00 15.76
CA LYS A 109 -12.15 0.98 16.74
C LYS A 109 -11.47 -0.37 16.51
N VAL A 110 -10.20 -0.38 16.11
CA VAL A 110 -9.46 -1.61 15.80
C VAL A 110 -9.43 -2.58 16.98
N GLN A 111 -9.29 -2.08 18.22
CA GLN A 111 -9.27 -2.93 19.42
C GLN A 111 -10.61 -3.61 19.67
N ASP A 112 -11.72 -2.92 19.42
CA ASP A 112 -13.05 -3.50 19.54
C ASP A 112 -13.30 -4.58 18.48
N VAL A 113 -12.81 -4.35 17.25
CA VAL A 113 -12.83 -5.35 16.18
C VAL A 113 -12.05 -6.59 16.59
N ILE A 114 -10.82 -6.44 17.09
CA ILE A 114 -9.99 -7.56 17.56
C ILE A 114 -10.68 -8.30 18.71
N ALA A 115 -11.26 -7.58 19.68
CA ALA A 115 -11.99 -8.17 20.79
C ALA A 115 -13.23 -8.96 20.31
N ARG A 116 -13.95 -8.45 19.31
CA ARG A 116 -15.08 -9.13 18.66
C ARG A 116 -14.63 -10.40 17.94
N LEU A 117 -13.54 -10.35 17.19
CA LEU A 117 -12.96 -11.50 16.49
C LEU A 117 -12.58 -12.63 17.48
N LYS A 118 -11.96 -12.29 18.61
CA LYS A 118 -11.58 -13.26 19.66
C LYS A 118 -12.78 -13.99 20.27
N ARG A 119 -13.99 -13.44 20.19
CA ARG A 119 -15.23 -14.08 20.69
C ARG A 119 -15.83 -15.05 19.67
N VAL A 120 -15.44 -15.00 18.41
CA VAL A 120 -15.92 -15.94 17.38
C VAL A 120 -15.51 -17.36 17.73
N ARG A 121 -16.42 -18.29 17.52
CA ARG A 121 -16.19 -19.74 17.76
C ARG A 121 -16.20 -20.47 16.41
N PRO A 122 -15.03 -20.69 15.79
CA PRO A 122 -14.94 -21.39 14.51
C PRO A 122 -15.28 -22.87 14.68
N LYS A 123 -16.03 -23.42 13.71
CA LYS A 123 -16.52 -24.81 13.74
C LYS A 123 -15.52 -25.79 13.13
N THR A 124 -14.63 -25.33 12.25
CA THR A 124 -13.65 -26.18 11.56
C THR A 124 -12.21 -25.73 11.85
N PRO A 125 -11.22 -26.63 11.69
CA PRO A 125 -9.80 -26.27 11.84
C PRO A 125 -9.38 -25.16 10.89
N GLU A 126 -9.83 -25.17 9.63
CA GLU A 126 -9.50 -24.15 8.62
C GLU A 126 -10.03 -22.79 9.05
N LEU A 127 -11.29 -22.70 9.49
CA LEU A 127 -11.87 -21.45 10.01
C LEU A 127 -11.11 -20.94 11.23
N ARG A 128 -10.63 -21.85 12.09
CA ARG A 128 -9.83 -21.49 13.26
C ARG A 128 -8.48 -20.89 12.84
N ALA A 129 -7.80 -21.51 11.89
CA ALA A 129 -6.53 -21.02 11.37
C ALA A 129 -6.68 -19.66 10.70
N SER A 130 -7.69 -19.48 9.86
CA SER A 130 -7.99 -18.22 9.17
C SER A 130 -8.35 -17.10 10.19
N LEU A 131 -9.17 -17.40 11.19
CA LEU A 131 -9.50 -16.45 12.25
C LEU A 131 -8.26 -16.02 13.05
N GLN A 132 -7.41 -16.98 13.42
CA GLN A 132 -6.18 -16.69 14.14
C GLN A 132 -5.21 -15.83 13.32
N ALA A 133 -5.10 -16.09 12.00
CA ALA A 133 -4.30 -15.29 11.09
C ALA A 133 -4.82 -13.84 11.03
N LEU A 134 -6.13 -13.65 10.90
CA LEU A 134 -6.76 -12.33 10.89
C LEU A 134 -6.53 -11.56 12.20
N ILE A 135 -6.76 -12.24 13.36
CA ILE A 135 -6.53 -11.63 14.68
C ILE A 135 -5.06 -11.22 14.84
N ARG A 136 -4.14 -12.09 14.47
CA ARG A 136 -2.70 -11.81 14.53
C ARG A 136 -2.35 -10.61 13.68
N TYR A 137 -2.76 -10.62 12.41
CA TYR A 137 -2.49 -9.55 11.46
C TYR A 137 -2.99 -8.18 11.95
N TYR A 138 -4.23 -8.12 12.47
CA TYR A 138 -4.76 -6.88 13.03
C TYR A 138 -4.04 -6.47 14.31
N SER A 139 -3.69 -7.43 15.19
CA SER A 139 -2.99 -7.13 16.43
C SER A 139 -1.58 -6.59 16.21
N GLU A 140 -0.84 -7.16 15.26
CA GLU A 140 0.52 -6.74 14.89
C GLU A 140 0.53 -5.36 14.21
N ASN A 141 -0.55 -5.01 13.52
CA ASN A 141 -0.65 -3.77 12.78
C ASN A 141 -1.56 -2.71 13.44
N ALA A 142 -2.10 -2.96 14.62
CA ALA A 142 -3.08 -2.07 15.28
C ALA A 142 -2.60 -0.63 15.40
N GLY A 143 -1.31 -0.42 15.67
CA GLY A 143 -0.70 0.91 15.73
C GLY A 143 -0.70 1.68 14.40
N ARG A 144 -0.86 0.98 13.27
CA ARG A 144 -0.92 1.52 11.91
C ARG A 144 -2.35 1.60 11.35
N MET A 145 -3.36 1.32 12.19
CA MET A 145 -4.77 1.25 11.81
C MET A 145 -5.62 2.35 12.47
N ARG A 146 -5.01 3.48 12.83
CA ARG A 146 -5.73 4.66 13.39
C ARG A 146 -6.35 5.48 12.26
N TYR A 147 -7.26 4.85 11.51
CA TYR A 147 -7.77 5.43 10.26
C TYR A 147 -8.58 6.71 10.47
N ASP A 148 -9.30 6.84 11.59
CA ASP A 148 -10.02 8.06 11.98
C ASP A 148 -9.07 9.26 12.11
N GLU A 149 -7.95 9.06 12.78
CA GLU A 149 -6.91 10.07 12.95
C GLU A 149 -6.26 10.43 11.61
N TYR A 150 -5.87 9.43 10.81
CA TYR A 150 -5.26 9.64 9.50
C TYR A 150 -6.17 10.40 8.55
N LEU A 151 -7.46 10.05 8.53
CA LEU A 151 -8.45 10.75 7.72
C LEU A 151 -8.65 12.19 8.17
N ARG A 152 -8.67 12.44 9.49
CA ARG A 152 -8.76 13.79 10.06
C ARG A 152 -7.54 14.64 9.71
N LEU A 153 -6.34 14.04 9.69
CA LEU A 153 -5.09 14.68 9.27
C LEU A 153 -4.99 14.87 7.74
N GLY A 154 -5.95 14.39 6.98
CA GLY A 154 -5.92 14.50 5.54
C GLY A 154 -5.06 13.44 4.84
N TYR A 155 -4.59 12.39 5.53
CA TYR A 155 -3.78 11.34 4.92
C TYR A 155 -4.63 10.34 4.12
N GLY A 156 -4.06 9.81 3.03
CA GLY A 156 -4.64 8.67 2.32
C GLY A 156 -4.45 7.38 3.14
N ILE A 157 -5.48 6.54 3.17
CA ILE A 157 -5.43 5.26 3.91
C ILE A 157 -5.36 4.03 3.01
N GLY A 158 -5.22 4.21 1.69
CA GLY A 158 -5.13 3.12 0.71
C GLY A 158 -4.01 3.34 -0.30
N SER A 159 -3.46 2.25 -0.81
CA SER A 159 -2.34 2.20 -1.77
C SER A 159 -2.77 2.19 -3.24
N GLY A 160 -4.02 2.51 -3.56
CA GLY A 160 -4.55 2.47 -4.93
C GLY A 160 -3.68 3.19 -5.97
N ALA A 161 -2.92 4.21 -5.55
CA ALA A 161 -1.93 4.87 -6.40
C ALA A 161 -0.76 3.95 -6.77
N VAL A 162 -0.33 3.06 -5.86
CA VAL A 162 0.75 2.08 -6.08
C VAL A 162 0.26 0.97 -7.01
N GLU A 163 -0.96 0.47 -6.81
CA GLU A 163 -1.57 -0.52 -7.70
C GLU A 163 -1.74 0.03 -9.12
N SER A 164 -2.22 1.26 -9.26
CA SER A 164 -2.31 1.95 -10.55
C SER A 164 -0.93 2.10 -11.20
N ALA A 165 0.08 2.48 -10.43
CA ALA A 165 1.46 2.56 -10.90
C ALA A 165 1.99 1.20 -11.37
N HIS A 166 1.76 0.13 -10.60
CA HIS A 166 2.17 -1.23 -10.98
C HIS A 166 1.50 -1.69 -12.28
N LYS A 167 0.20 -1.45 -12.45
CA LYS A 167 -0.51 -1.71 -13.70
C LYS A 167 0.12 -0.95 -14.89
N GLN A 168 0.41 0.33 -14.72
CA GLN A 168 0.98 1.17 -15.77
C GLN A 168 2.44 0.84 -16.07
N VAL A 169 3.29 0.66 -15.05
CA VAL A 169 4.74 0.45 -15.23
C VAL A 169 5.04 -0.97 -15.66
N VAL A 170 4.48 -1.96 -14.96
CA VAL A 170 4.84 -3.38 -15.10
C VAL A 170 3.86 -4.11 -16.00
N HIS A 171 2.58 -4.21 -15.62
CA HIS A 171 1.63 -5.09 -16.31
C HIS A 171 1.46 -4.73 -17.79
N ALA A 172 1.35 -3.44 -18.10
CA ALA A 172 1.11 -2.98 -19.47
C ALA A 172 2.19 -3.38 -20.49
N ARG A 173 3.39 -3.80 -20.02
CA ARG A 173 4.51 -4.13 -20.91
C ARG A 173 5.23 -5.44 -20.60
N PHE A 174 5.08 -6.01 -19.41
CA PHE A 174 5.82 -7.20 -19.01
C PHE A 174 4.96 -8.46 -18.90
N ARG A 175 3.64 -8.33 -18.87
CA ARG A 175 2.68 -9.44 -18.70
C ARG A 175 1.81 -9.70 -19.93
N GLN A 176 2.26 -9.33 -21.13
CA GLN A 176 1.55 -9.72 -22.35
C GLN A 176 1.93 -11.16 -22.73
N ALA A 177 0.98 -11.90 -23.32
CA ALA A 177 1.18 -13.28 -23.71
C ALA A 177 2.42 -13.44 -24.64
N GLY A 178 3.25 -14.43 -24.37
CA GLY A 178 4.43 -14.74 -25.16
C GLY A 178 5.67 -13.88 -24.92
N MET A 179 5.59 -12.88 -24.05
CA MET A 179 6.75 -12.03 -23.75
C MET A 179 7.77 -12.74 -22.86
N ARG A 180 9.03 -12.72 -23.29
CA ARG A 180 10.20 -13.13 -22.51
C ARG A 180 11.20 -11.99 -22.47
N TRP A 181 11.74 -11.72 -21.31
CA TRP A 181 12.66 -10.61 -21.10
C TRP A 181 13.99 -11.13 -20.54
N SER A 182 15.11 -10.67 -21.12
CA SER A 182 16.37 -10.72 -20.41
C SER A 182 16.36 -9.68 -19.27
N GLU A 183 17.13 -9.91 -18.24
CA GLU A 183 17.23 -8.94 -17.12
C GLU A 183 17.67 -7.57 -17.61
N ALA A 184 18.65 -7.50 -18.50
CA ALA A 184 19.13 -6.25 -19.09
C ALA A 184 18.04 -5.55 -19.91
N GLY A 185 17.27 -6.31 -20.72
CA GLY A 185 16.13 -5.77 -21.48
C GLY A 185 15.04 -5.22 -20.58
N ALA A 186 14.69 -5.98 -19.51
CA ALA A 186 13.70 -5.54 -18.53
C ALA A 186 14.14 -4.25 -17.81
N ARG A 187 15.41 -4.15 -17.38
CA ARG A 187 15.96 -2.94 -16.73
C ARG A 187 15.87 -1.71 -17.65
N ARG A 188 16.26 -1.85 -18.91
CA ARG A 188 16.19 -0.76 -19.90
C ARG A 188 14.76 -0.30 -20.15
N LEU A 189 13.84 -1.25 -20.33
CA LEU A 189 12.42 -0.93 -20.55
C LEU A 189 11.80 -0.25 -19.33
N LEU A 190 12.09 -0.72 -18.11
CA LEU A 190 11.62 -0.06 -16.88
C LEU A 190 12.14 1.37 -16.78
N ALA A 191 13.41 1.61 -17.10
CA ALA A 191 13.99 2.95 -17.09
C ALA A 191 13.28 3.89 -18.07
N LEU A 192 13.07 3.45 -19.33
CA LEU A 192 12.33 4.22 -20.34
C LEU A 192 10.88 4.50 -19.91
N ARG A 193 10.21 3.51 -19.32
CA ARG A 193 8.84 3.70 -18.85
C ARG A 193 8.76 4.70 -17.69
N LEU A 194 9.71 4.70 -16.78
CA LEU A 194 9.77 5.70 -15.71
C LEU A 194 10.00 7.10 -16.24
N LEU A 195 10.89 7.27 -17.25
CA LEU A 195 11.09 8.55 -17.91
C LEU A 195 9.78 9.06 -18.53
N LEU A 196 9.06 8.20 -19.25
CA LEU A 196 7.76 8.51 -19.84
C LEU A 196 6.72 8.91 -18.77
N LEU A 197 6.53 8.07 -17.75
CA LEU A 197 5.46 8.24 -16.78
C LEU A 197 5.73 9.35 -15.76
N ASN A 198 6.99 9.73 -15.59
CA ASN A 198 7.41 10.86 -14.77
C ASN A 198 7.60 12.16 -15.59
N GLU A 199 7.30 12.14 -16.89
CA GLU A 199 7.43 13.29 -17.79
C GLU A 199 8.86 13.87 -17.86
N ASN A 200 9.86 13.00 -17.70
CA ASN A 200 11.29 13.39 -17.65
C ASN A 200 12.03 13.12 -18.98
N TRP A 201 11.38 13.34 -20.13
CA TRP A 201 11.95 13.09 -21.45
C TRP A 201 13.20 13.93 -21.74
N THR A 202 13.32 15.10 -21.17
CA THR A 202 14.49 15.98 -21.32
C THR A 202 15.81 15.35 -20.86
N LEU A 203 15.75 14.27 -20.07
CA LEU A 203 16.95 13.49 -19.72
C LEU A 203 17.49 12.69 -20.91
N LEU A 204 16.66 12.29 -21.87
CA LEU A 204 17.11 11.60 -23.09
C LEU A 204 17.82 12.56 -24.03
N ASP A 205 17.39 13.80 -24.12
CA ASP A 205 18.02 14.82 -24.99
C ASP A 205 19.47 15.10 -24.57
N ARG A 206 19.75 14.96 -23.24
CA ARG A 206 21.10 15.12 -22.69
C ARG A 206 22.07 13.97 -22.98
N LEU A 207 21.55 12.81 -23.38
CA LEU A 207 22.38 11.63 -23.71
C LEU A 207 22.80 11.62 -25.18
N HIS A 208 22.28 12.53 -26.01
CA HIS A 208 22.58 12.67 -27.43
C HIS A 208 23.45 13.90 -27.74
N MET A 209 23.87 14.62 -26.72
CA MET A 209 24.89 15.70 -26.82
C MET A 209 26.21 15.21 -26.23
#